data_7dc9dedf5dc5682950989e6be4b9e185
#
_entry.id   7dc9dedf5dc5682950989e6be4b9e185
#
_cell.length_a   1.000
_cell.length_b   1.000
_cell.length_c   1.000
_cell.angle_alpha   90.00
_cell.angle_beta   90.00
_cell.angle_gamma   90.00
#
_symmetry.space_group_name_H-M   'P 1'
#
loop_
_entity.id
_entity.type
_entity.pdbx_description
1 polymer ?
#
loop_
_entity_poly.entity_id
_entity_poly.type
_entity_poly.pdbx_seq_one_letter_code
_entity_poly.pdbx_strand_id
1 'polypeptide(L)'
;MKHHWIWILLILFISGCGQGYDWGWYVVSPLHPQGQTNIQFLISGLWYTLLLSVMAILLSIVLGLLIALMTLTKHSFLRKVNRVYVEIFRSIPILVMLLWVYYGLPPALGIRLDVLCAGVLALALCDSAFEAEIFRAGIQSIEKGQHDAANSLGLGFYLKMRLIVLPQAIKRILPAIGNQFVYMLKMSSLVSVIGMTELTRRADELVVSQYRPLEIYTFLVFEYFVLIIVVSSLVRQLEKKLQTES
;
A
#
# COMPACT_ATOMS: atom_id res chain seq x y z
N MET A 1 -40.16 17.37 -1.25
CA MET A 1 -39.68 18.61 -0.61
C MET A 1 -38.95 18.40 0.73
N LYS A 2 -38.29 17.21 1.00
CA LYS A 2 -37.79 16.91 2.37
C LYS A 2 -36.24 16.95 2.55
N HIS A 3 -35.44 17.31 1.54
CA HIS A 3 -33.99 17.24 1.70
C HIS A 3 -33.22 18.56 1.51
N HIS A 4 -33.88 19.68 1.20
CA HIS A 4 -33.20 20.97 1.04
C HIS A 4 -32.63 21.52 2.34
N TRP A 5 -33.17 21.15 3.49
CA TRP A 5 -32.66 21.55 4.80
C TRP A 5 -31.28 20.98 5.11
N ILE A 6 -30.94 19.81 4.58
CA ILE A 6 -29.62 19.18 4.78
C ILE A 6 -28.53 19.99 4.06
N TRP A 7 -28.84 20.47 2.86
CA TRP A 7 -27.92 21.33 2.11
C TRP A 7 -27.75 22.70 2.75
N ILE A 8 -28.82 23.28 3.31
CA ILE A 8 -28.76 24.55 4.02
C ILE A 8 -27.95 24.40 5.31
N LEU A 9 -28.13 23.32 6.07
CA LEU A 9 -27.32 23.02 7.25
C LEU A 9 -25.85 22.76 6.89
N LEU A 10 -25.56 22.07 5.80
CA LEU A 10 -24.21 21.85 5.31
C LEU A 10 -23.53 23.18 4.91
N ILE A 11 -24.24 24.06 4.21
CA ILE A 11 -23.75 25.40 3.82
C ILE A 11 -23.53 26.27 5.07
N LEU A 12 -24.44 26.24 6.05
CA LEU A 12 -24.27 27.00 7.31
C LEU A 12 -23.12 26.46 8.17
N PHE A 13 -22.83 25.16 8.14
CA PHE A 13 -21.67 24.57 8.83
C PHE A 13 -20.35 24.97 8.19
N ILE A 14 -20.31 25.17 6.86
CA ILE A 14 -19.12 25.57 6.12
C ILE A 14 -18.85 27.08 6.24
N SER A 15 -19.88 27.90 6.45
CA SER A 15 -19.74 29.36 6.57
C SER A 15 -19.34 29.88 7.96
N GLY A 16 -19.22 29.00 8.96
CA GLY A 16 -19.08 29.38 10.38
C GLY A 16 -17.71 29.84 10.89
N CYS A 17 -16.62 29.80 10.10
CA CYS A 17 -15.25 30.15 10.55
C CYS A 17 -14.43 30.94 9.51
N GLY A 18 -15.03 31.88 8.82
CA GLY A 18 -14.35 32.68 7.80
C GLY A 18 -13.70 33.94 8.39
N GLN A 19 -12.58 33.83 9.12
CA GLN A 19 -11.60 34.91 9.08
C GLN A 19 -10.95 34.86 7.69
N GLY A 20 -10.88 36.03 6.99
CA GLY A 20 -10.39 36.10 5.62
C GLY A 20 -9.01 35.43 5.48
N TYR A 21 -8.96 34.27 4.80
CA TYR A 21 -7.72 33.57 4.50
C TYR A 21 -7.04 34.31 3.34
N ASP A 22 -5.81 34.79 3.57
CA ASP A 22 -5.01 35.36 2.50
C ASP A 22 -4.43 34.25 1.62
N TRP A 23 -4.92 34.14 0.41
CA TRP A 23 -4.51 33.14 -0.56
C TRP A 23 -3.03 33.27 -0.93
N GLY A 24 -2.26 32.21 -0.72
CA GLY A 24 -0.82 32.17 -0.96
C GLY A 24 -0.39 31.20 -2.05
N TRP A 25 -1.18 31.03 -3.11
CA TRP A 25 -0.89 30.08 -4.20
C TRP A 25 0.47 30.29 -4.89
N TYR A 26 1.12 31.45 -4.70
CA TYR A 26 2.47 31.69 -5.21
C TYR A 26 3.49 30.67 -4.64
N VAL A 27 3.25 30.10 -3.45
CA VAL A 27 4.16 29.12 -2.82
C VAL A 27 4.24 27.79 -3.56
N VAL A 28 3.25 27.45 -4.38
CA VAL A 28 3.19 26.25 -5.23
C VAL A 28 2.91 26.58 -6.69
N SER A 29 3.14 27.83 -7.11
CA SER A 29 2.96 28.27 -8.49
C SER A 29 4.24 28.06 -9.31
N PRO A 30 4.18 27.36 -10.45
CA PRO A 30 5.33 27.21 -11.34
C PRO A 30 5.77 28.52 -12.01
N LEU A 31 4.93 29.57 -11.94
CA LEU A 31 5.23 30.90 -12.53
C LEU A 31 6.00 31.79 -11.57
N HIS A 32 6.09 31.43 -10.29
CA HIS A 32 6.79 32.21 -9.28
C HIS A 32 8.10 31.52 -8.87
N PRO A 33 9.26 32.20 -8.77
CA PRO A 33 10.55 31.59 -8.43
C PRO A 33 10.53 30.77 -7.13
N GLN A 34 9.90 31.29 -6.08
CA GLN A 34 9.73 30.58 -4.82
C GLN A 34 8.89 29.32 -4.99
N GLY A 35 7.81 29.39 -5.78
CA GLY A 35 6.95 28.24 -6.07
C GLY A 35 7.69 27.15 -6.82
N GLN A 36 8.56 27.50 -7.78
CA GLN A 36 9.39 26.51 -8.49
C GLN A 36 10.32 25.75 -7.52
N THR A 37 11.00 26.46 -6.62
CA THR A 37 11.87 25.86 -5.61
C THR A 37 11.09 24.94 -4.67
N ASN A 38 9.92 25.39 -4.22
CA ASN A 38 9.06 24.61 -3.34
C ASN A 38 8.51 23.35 -4.03
N ILE A 39 8.11 23.46 -5.29
CA ILE A 39 7.65 22.29 -6.09
C ILE A 39 8.77 21.26 -6.25
N GLN A 40 9.99 21.71 -6.57
CA GLN A 40 11.16 20.81 -6.66
C GLN A 40 11.43 20.11 -5.34
N PHE A 41 11.31 20.84 -4.22
CA PHE A 41 11.46 20.28 -2.88
C PHE A 41 10.38 19.23 -2.57
N LEU A 42 9.11 19.50 -2.88
CA LEU A 42 8.00 18.54 -2.70
C LEU A 42 8.22 17.29 -3.53
N ILE A 43 8.49 17.43 -4.84
CA ILE A 43 8.72 16.31 -5.75
C ILE A 43 9.94 15.46 -5.33
N SER A 44 10.92 16.04 -4.64
CA SER A 44 12.08 15.26 -4.15
C SER A 44 11.70 14.10 -3.22
N GLY A 45 10.55 14.19 -2.55
CA GLY A 45 9.99 13.11 -1.72
C GLY A 45 9.50 11.90 -2.52
N LEU A 46 9.21 12.08 -3.81
CA LEU A 46 8.67 11.02 -4.66
C LEU A 46 9.58 9.79 -4.74
N TRP A 47 10.89 10.00 -4.81
CA TRP A 47 11.85 8.91 -4.83
C TRP A 47 11.74 8.01 -3.61
N TYR A 48 11.65 8.60 -2.42
CA TYR A 48 11.54 7.84 -1.18
C TYR A 48 10.18 7.17 -1.02
N THR A 49 9.09 7.80 -1.48
CA THR A 49 7.76 7.18 -1.55
C THR A 49 7.78 5.91 -2.41
N LEU A 50 8.39 5.99 -3.60
CA LEU A 50 8.51 4.84 -4.52
C LEU A 50 9.43 3.76 -3.95
N LEU A 51 10.63 4.14 -3.49
CA LEU A 51 11.60 3.22 -2.92
C LEU A 51 11.02 2.43 -1.75
N LEU A 52 10.42 3.14 -0.78
CA LEU A 52 9.78 2.54 0.38
C LEU A 52 8.67 1.55 -0.04
N SER A 53 7.80 1.99 -0.95
CA SER A 53 6.65 1.17 -1.38
C SER A 53 7.08 -0.07 -2.15
N VAL A 54 8.09 0.05 -3.03
CA VAL A 54 8.63 -1.11 -3.79
C VAL A 54 9.31 -2.10 -2.84
N MET A 55 10.14 -1.63 -1.92
CA MET A 55 10.81 -2.52 -0.96
C MET A 55 9.79 -3.21 -0.04
N ALA A 56 8.79 -2.47 0.44
CA ALA A 56 7.76 -3.01 1.31
C ALA A 56 6.90 -4.07 0.62
N ILE A 57 6.44 -3.81 -0.63
CA ILE A 57 5.63 -4.80 -1.36
C ILE A 57 6.43 -6.05 -1.72
N LEU A 58 7.69 -5.92 -2.12
CA LEU A 58 8.53 -7.08 -2.41
C LEU A 58 8.73 -7.96 -1.18
N LEU A 59 9.02 -7.36 -0.02
CA LEU A 59 9.15 -8.09 1.23
C LEU A 59 7.80 -8.70 1.65
N SER A 60 6.71 -7.97 1.49
CA SER A 60 5.34 -8.44 1.77
C SER A 60 4.96 -9.66 0.94
N ILE A 61 5.24 -9.65 -0.37
CA ILE A 61 5.00 -10.78 -1.28
C ILE A 61 5.75 -12.02 -0.81
N VAL A 62 7.03 -11.88 -0.45
CA VAL A 62 7.85 -13.00 0.04
C VAL A 62 7.27 -13.57 1.34
N LEU A 63 7.00 -12.71 2.32
CA LEU A 63 6.42 -13.13 3.60
C LEU A 63 5.02 -13.74 3.41
N GLY A 64 4.17 -13.08 2.63
CA GLY A 64 2.81 -13.54 2.33
C GLY A 64 2.79 -14.89 1.65
N LEU A 65 3.70 -15.12 0.68
CA LEU A 65 3.84 -16.42 0.03
C LEU A 65 4.26 -17.52 1.03
N LEU A 66 5.25 -17.25 1.88
CA LEU A 66 5.69 -18.20 2.90
C LEU A 66 4.56 -18.57 3.86
N ILE A 67 3.78 -17.58 4.29
CA ILE A 67 2.62 -17.78 5.15
C ILE A 67 1.50 -18.53 4.41
N ALA A 68 1.23 -18.21 3.15
CA ALA A 68 0.23 -18.91 2.34
C ALA A 68 0.57 -20.40 2.15
N LEU A 69 1.84 -20.73 1.93
CA LEU A 69 2.29 -22.10 1.77
C LEU A 69 1.95 -22.99 2.98
N MET A 70 1.90 -22.40 4.20
CA MET A 70 1.50 -23.13 5.40
C MET A 70 0.05 -23.62 5.32
N THR A 71 -0.83 -22.95 4.57
CA THR A 71 -2.24 -23.39 4.40
C THR A 71 -2.38 -24.60 3.49
N LEU A 72 -1.43 -24.79 2.56
CA LEU A 72 -1.44 -25.90 1.60
C LEU A 72 -0.95 -27.23 2.22
N THR A 73 -0.40 -27.15 3.43
CA THR A 73 0.10 -28.35 4.13
C THR A 73 -1.05 -29.14 4.79
N LYS A 74 -0.86 -30.44 4.96
CA LYS A 74 -1.78 -31.30 5.73
C LYS A 74 -1.63 -31.12 7.24
N HIS A 75 -0.54 -30.49 7.72
CA HIS A 75 -0.25 -30.31 9.13
C HIS A 75 -1.17 -29.26 9.77
N SER A 76 -1.99 -29.69 10.72
CA SER A 76 -2.95 -28.82 11.42
C SER A 76 -2.27 -27.69 12.19
N PHE A 77 -1.08 -27.92 12.74
CA PHE A 77 -0.29 -26.92 13.45
C PHE A 77 0.10 -25.75 12.55
N LEU A 78 0.66 -26.01 11.35
CA LEU A 78 1.06 -24.96 10.41
C LEU A 78 -0.13 -24.12 9.93
N ARG A 79 -1.27 -24.76 9.69
CA ARG A 79 -2.51 -24.05 9.36
C ARG A 79 -3.01 -23.14 10.49
N LYS A 80 -2.81 -23.59 11.76
CA LYS A 80 -3.16 -22.77 12.93
C LYS A 80 -2.22 -21.57 13.06
N VAL A 81 -0.91 -21.77 12.87
CA VAL A 81 0.08 -20.68 12.85
C VAL A 81 -0.25 -19.64 11.78
N ASN A 82 -0.55 -20.08 10.54
CA ASN A 82 -0.98 -19.16 9.47
C ASN A 82 -2.20 -18.34 9.90
N ARG A 83 -3.25 -18.97 10.44
CA ARG A 83 -4.47 -18.27 10.86
C ARG A 83 -4.16 -17.21 11.92
N VAL A 84 -3.41 -17.57 12.95
CA VAL A 84 -3.04 -16.66 14.04
C VAL A 84 -2.21 -15.49 13.49
N TYR A 85 -1.24 -15.76 12.60
CA TYR A 85 -0.45 -14.71 11.95
C TYR A 85 -1.33 -13.73 11.19
N VAL A 86 -2.20 -14.24 10.31
CA VAL A 86 -3.08 -13.41 9.49
C VAL A 86 -4.03 -12.59 10.36
N GLU A 87 -4.63 -13.19 11.39
CA GLU A 87 -5.53 -12.48 12.32
C GLU A 87 -4.81 -11.36 13.06
N ILE A 88 -3.60 -11.59 13.57
CA ILE A 88 -2.82 -10.59 14.31
C ILE A 88 -2.48 -9.41 13.39
N PHE A 89 -1.80 -9.66 12.25
CA PHE A 89 -1.28 -8.57 11.43
C PHE A 89 -2.36 -7.81 10.65
N ARG A 90 -3.52 -8.41 10.42
CA ARG A 90 -4.69 -7.70 9.85
C ARG A 90 -5.46 -6.87 10.87
N SER A 91 -5.36 -7.20 12.15
CA SER A 91 -6.09 -6.50 13.22
C SER A 91 -5.35 -5.29 13.76
N ILE A 92 -4.03 -5.21 13.56
CA ILE A 92 -3.21 -4.10 14.08
C ILE A 92 -3.24 -2.94 13.08
N PRO A 93 -3.61 -1.71 13.51
CA PRO A 93 -3.50 -0.53 12.65
C PRO A 93 -2.05 -0.31 12.21
N ILE A 94 -1.84 -0.05 10.91
CA ILE A 94 -0.50 0.10 10.32
C ILE A 94 0.35 1.16 11.05
N LEU A 95 -0.25 2.29 11.41
CA LEU A 95 0.46 3.33 12.16
C LEU A 95 0.96 2.83 13.53
N VAL A 96 0.15 2.04 14.23
CA VAL A 96 0.54 1.46 15.53
C VAL A 96 1.68 0.47 15.34
N MET A 97 1.62 -0.39 14.32
CA MET A 97 2.71 -1.30 13.97
C MET A 97 3.99 -0.55 13.63
N LEU A 98 3.90 0.55 12.86
CA LEU A 98 5.03 1.39 12.51
C LEU A 98 5.72 1.96 13.75
N LEU A 99 4.96 2.53 14.67
CA LEU A 99 5.48 3.07 15.93
C LEU A 99 6.11 1.98 16.79
N TRP A 100 5.50 0.80 16.84
CA TRP A 100 6.04 -0.33 17.60
C TRP A 100 7.35 -0.85 16.99
N VAL A 101 7.43 -0.99 15.67
CA VAL A 101 8.66 -1.44 14.98
C VAL A 101 9.79 -0.43 15.15
N TYR A 102 9.48 0.87 15.08
CA TYR A 102 10.52 1.90 15.14
C TYR A 102 10.99 2.23 16.57
N TYR A 103 10.07 2.33 17.53
CA TYR A 103 10.39 2.72 18.90
C TYR A 103 10.44 1.53 19.88
N GLY A 104 9.66 0.49 19.64
CA GLY A 104 9.52 -0.64 20.57
C GLY A 104 10.49 -1.79 20.28
N LEU A 105 10.65 -2.17 19.01
CA LEU A 105 11.47 -3.32 18.63
C LEU A 105 12.97 -3.12 18.87
N PRO A 106 13.58 -1.95 18.57
CA PRO A 106 15.01 -1.74 18.77
C PRO A 106 15.48 -1.94 20.22
N PRO A 107 14.88 -1.33 21.25
CA PRO A 107 15.30 -1.57 22.62
C PRO A 107 15.01 -3.01 23.09
N ALA A 108 13.97 -3.66 22.58
CA ALA A 108 13.63 -5.04 22.96
C ALA A 108 14.66 -6.07 22.44
N LEU A 109 15.25 -5.82 21.26
CA LEU A 109 16.21 -6.73 20.61
C LEU A 109 17.68 -6.26 20.70
N GLY A 110 17.95 -5.06 21.22
CA GLY A 110 19.30 -4.48 21.24
C GLY A 110 19.83 -4.12 19.84
N ILE A 111 18.96 -3.83 18.89
CA ILE A 111 19.32 -3.51 17.50
C ILE A 111 19.12 -2.03 17.19
N ARG A 112 19.67 -1.58 16.06
CA ARG A 112 19.38 -0.25 15.51
C ARG A 112 18.67 -0.41 14.18
N LEU A 113 17.53 0.23 14.03
CA LEU A 113 16.78 0.29 12.76
C LEU A 113 16.78 1.74 12.27
N ASP A 114 17.19 1.95 11.05
CA ASP A 114 16.96 3.24 10.39
C ASP A 114 15.50 3.39 9.99
N VAL A 115 15.11 4.61 9.63
CA VAL A 115 13.73 4.96 9.30
C VAL A 115 13.21 4.17 8.10
N LEU A 116 14.04 3.98 7.07
CA LEU A 116 13.65 3.22 5.87
C LEU A 116 13.40 1.75 6.20
N CYS A 117 14.34 1.11 6.90
CA CYS A 117 14.19 -0.30 7.29
C CYS A 117 12.99 -0.52 8.20
N ALA A 118 12.76 0.38 9.17
CA ALA A 118 11.59 0.30 10.06
C ALA A 118 10.28 0.47 9.28
N GLY A 119 10.21 1.43 8.35
CA GLY A 119 9.07 1.64 7.47
C GLY A 119 8.77 0.45 6.59
N VAL A 120 9.78 -0.08 5.90
CA VAL A 120 9.67 -1.28 5.06
C VAL A 120 9.18 -2.47 5.88
N LEU A 121 9.78 -2.73 7.04
CA LEU A 121 9.42 -3.87 7.89
C LEU A 121 7.98 -3.76 8.41
N ALA A 122 7.58 -2.59 8.93
CA ALA A 122 6.24 -2.36 9.47
C ALA A 122 5.15 -2.51 8.42
N LEU A 123 5.35 -1.87 7.26
CA LEU A 123 4.42 -1.96 6.14
C LEU A 123 4.34 -3.39 5.60
N ALA A 124 5.48 -4.05 5.39
CA ALA A 124 5.53 -5.40 4.87
C ALA A 124 4.90 -6.44 5.79
N LEU A 125 5.08 -6.34 7.12
CA LEU A 125 4.47 -7.24 8.08
C LEU A 125 2.94 -7.15 8.04
N CYS A 126 2.37 -5.94 8.07
CA CYS A 126 0.92 -5.77 7.99
C CYS A 126 0.37 -6.24 6.65
N ASP A 127 1.04 -5.89 5.55
CA ASP A 127 0.59 -6.19 4.20
C ASP A 127 0.72 -7.68 3.86
N SER A 128 1.75 -8.37 4.36
CA SER A 128 1.99 -9.79 4.11
C SER A 128 0.82 -10.69 4.53
N ALA A 129 0.03 -10.27 5.51
CA ALA A 129 -1.17 -10.98 5.91
C ALA A 129 -2.29 -10.87 4.85
N PHE A 130 -2.38 -9.76 4.14
CA PHE A 130 -3.27 -9.61 2.99
C PHE A 130 -2.74 -10.38 1.77
N GLU A 131 -1.44 -10.31 1.50
CA GLU A 131 -0.81 -11.10 0.45
C GLU A 131 -0.98 -12.60 0.66
N ALA A 132 -0.86 -13.10 1.89
CA ALA A 132 -1.11 -14.49 2.21
C ALA A 132 -2.53 -14.93 1.84
N GLU A 133 -3.53 -14.09 2.07
CA GLU A 133 -4.92 -14.35 1.68
C GLU A 133 -5.11 -14.27 0.17
N ILE A 134 -4.44 -13.35 -0.52
CA ILE A 134 -4.45 -13.23 -1.99
C ILE A 134 -3.90 -14.52 -2.61
N PHE A 135 -2.75 -15.00 -2.15
CA PHE A 135 -2.16 -16.25 -2.62
C PHE A 135 -3.08 -17.45 -2.35
N ARG A 136 -3.61 -17.54 -1.12
CA ARG A 136 -4.53 -18.62 -0.75
C ARG A 136 -5.79 -18.61 -1.64
N ALA A 137 -6.43 -17.45 -1.79
CA ALA A 137 -7.64 -17.31 -2.59
C ALA A 137 -7.38 -17.61 -4.07
N GLY A 138 -6.26 -17.13 -4.63
CA GLY A 138 -5.88 -17.42 -6.01
C GLY A 138 -5.69 -18.89 -6.30
N ILE A 139 -4.99 -19.62 -5.42
CA ILE A 139 -4.79 -21.07 -5.57
C ILE A 139 -6.12 -21.82 -5.40
N GLN A 140 -6.92 -21.46 -4.41
CA GLN A 140 -8.21 -22.11 -4.14
C GLN A 140 -9.30 -21.78 -5.19
N SER A 141 -9.13 -20.74 -5.97
CA SER A 141 -10.07 -20.35 -7.02
C SER A 141 -10.03 -21.27 -8.26
N ILE A 142 -9.01 -22.12 -8.38
CA ILE A 142 -8.89 -23.04 -9.51
C ILE A 142 -9.99 -24.11 -9.42
N GLU A 143 -10.71 -24.30 -10.52
CA GLU A 143 -11.87 -25.18 -10.59
C GLU A 143 -11.51 -26.61 -10.22
N LYS A 144 -12.41 -27.26 -9.48
CA LYS A 144 -12.24 -28.66 -9.07
C LYS A 144 -12.02 -29.60 -10.27
N GLY A 145 -12.67 -29.31 -11.39
CA GLY A 145 -12.50 -30.09 -12.64
C GLY A 145 -11.06 -30.13 -13.15
N GLN A 146 -10.26 -29.02 -12.96
CA GLN A 146 -8.84 -28.99 -13.30
C GLN A 146 -8.02 -29.92 -12.41
N HIS A 147 -8.36 -30.00 -11.13
CA HIS A 147 -7.73 -30.93 -10.19
C HIS A 147 -8.10 -32.38 -10.50
N ASP A 148 -9.35 -32.66 -10.87
CA ASP A 148 -9.85 -34.00 -11.17
C ASP A 148 -9.28 -34.51 -12.50
N ALA A 149 -9.20 -33.65 -13.53
CA ALA A 149 -8.55 -33.96 -14.79
C ALA A 149 -7.06 -34.30 -14.60
N ALA A 150 -6.34 -33.51 -13.80
CA ALA A 150 -4.95 -33.77 -13.47
C ALA A 150 -4.76 -35.12 -12.75
N ASN A 151 -5.65 -35.44 -11.82
CA ASN A 151 -5.62 -36.72 -11.10
C ASN A 151 -5.89 -37.89 -12.04
N SER A 152 -6.82 -37.76 -13.00
CA SER A 152 -7.14 -38.77 -14.00
C SER A 152 -5.97 -39.07 -14.96
N LEU A 153 -5.12 -38.06 -15.20
CA LEU A 153 -3.86 -38.20 -15.94
C LEU A 153 -2.72 -38.77 -15.09
N GLY A 154 -2.97 -39.15 -13.84
CA GLY A 154 -1.96 -39.71 -12.93
C GLY A 154 -0.93 -38.67 -12.43
N LEU A 155 -1.19 -37.38 -12.57
CA LEU A 155 -0.25 -36.35 -12.13
C LEU A 155 -0.17 -36.31 -10.60
N GLY A 156 1.04 -36.52 -10.06
CA GLY A 156 1.31 -36.32 -8.65
C GLY A 156 1.16 -34.85 -8.25
N PHE A 157 1.08 -34.59 -6.94
CA PHE A 157 0.83 -33.24 -6.39
C PHE A 157 1.76 -32.16 -6.98
N TYR A 158 3.06 -32.43 -7.07
CA TYR A 158 4.04 -31.46 -7.58
C TYR A 158 3.80 -31.10 -9.05
N LEU A 159 3.60 -32.11 -9.92
CA LEU A 159 3.36 -31.88 -11.35
C LEU A 159 2.02 -31.18 -11.58
N LYS A 160 0.98 -31.57 -10.84
CA LYS A 160 -0.33 -30.90 -10.85
C LYS A 160 -0.20 -29.41 -10.47
N MET A 161 0.50 -29.11 -9.38
CA MET A 161 0.73 -27.71 -8.97
C MET A 161 1.50 -26.95 -10.04
N ARG A 162 2.62 -27.48 -10.51
CA ARG A 162 3.51 -26.79 -11.43
C ARG A 162 2.91 -26.55 -12.82
N LEU A 163 2.20 -27.54 -13.38
CA LEU A 163 1.77 -27.51 -14.77
C LEU A 163 0.33 -27.01 -14.95
N ILE A 164 -0.53 -27.12 -13.94
CA ILE A 164 -1.95 -26.82 -14.05
C ILE A 164 -2.39 -25.71 -13.11
N VAL A 165 -2.13 -25.85 -11.80
CA VAL A 165 -2.70 -24.96 -10.80
C VAL A 165 -1.95 -23.62 -10.76
N LEU A 166 -0.62 -23.64 -10.60
CA LEU A 166 0.17 -22.40 -10.44
C LEU A 166 0.09 -21.46 -11.65
N PRO A 167 0.18 -21.90 -12.92
CA PRO A 167 0.06 -21.00 -14.05
C PRO A 167 -1.28 -20.26 -14.09
N GLN A 168 -2.37 -20.96 -13.76
CA GLN A 168 -3.70 -20.37 -13.69
C GLN A 168 -3.87 -19.47 -12.45
N ALA A 169 -3.37 -19.92 -11.29
CA ALA A 169 -3.45 -19.16 -10.04
C ALA A 169 -2.68 -17.82 -10.14
N ILE A 170 -1.47 -17.81 -10.72
CA ILE A 170 -0.66 -16.61 -10.91
C ILE A 170 -1.44 -15.56 -11.70
N LYS A 171 -2.12 -15.93 -12.79
CA LYS A 171 -2.93 -14.99 -13.58
C LYS A 171 -4.06 -14.35 -12.77
N ARG A 172 -4.63 -15.06 -11.79
CA ARG A 172 -5.68 -14.55 -10.90
C ARG A 172 -5.12 -13.73 -9.73
N ILE A 173 -3.90 -14.02 -9.28
CA ILE A 173 -3.21 -13.37 -8.17
C ILE A 173 -2.63 -12.01 -8.60
N LEU A 174 -2.04 -11.92 -9.79
CA LEU A 174 -1.32 -10.72 -10.25
C LEU A 174 -2.13 -9.43 -10.20
N PRO A 175 -3.42 -9.37 -10.61
CA PRO A 175 -4.24 -8.17 -10.46
C PRO A 175 -4.41 -7.73 -9.01
N ALA A 176 -4.58 -8.68 -8.10
CA ALA A 176 -4.74 -8.39 -6.68
C ALA A 176 -3.45 -7.82 -6.07
N ILE A 177 -2.27 -8.39 -6.43
CA ILE A 177 -0.95 -7.85 -6.04
C ILE A 177 -0.76 -6.43 -6.59
N GLY A 178 -1.15 -6.18 -7.85
CA GLY A 178 -1.07 -4.85 -8.44
C GLY A 178 -1.90 -3.81 -7.68
N ASN A 179 -3.11 -4.17 -7.27
CA ASN A 179 -3.94 -3.31 -6.42
C ASN A 179 -3.34 -3.12 -5.02
N GLN A 180 -2.69 -4.14 -4.47
CA GLN A 180 -2.01 -4.06 -3.18
C GLN A 180 -0.78 -3.13 -3.25
N PHE A 181 -0.06 -3.11 -4.38
CA PHE A 181 1.01 -2.13 -4.59
C PHE A 181 0.49 -0.68 -4.60
N VAL A 182 -0.64 -0.43 -5.27
CA VAL A 182 -1.29 0.90 -5.23
C VAL A 182 -1.73 1.27 -3.81
N TYR A 183 -2.21 0.31 -3.02
CA TYR A 183 -2.52 0.52 -1.61
C TYR A 183 -1.27 0.86 -0.81
N MET A 184 -0.15 0.15 -1.02
CA MET A 184 1.12 0.37 -0.36
C MET A 184 1.66 1.79 -0.59
N LEU A 185 1.54 2.33 -1.81
CA LEU A 185 1.89 3.72 -2.13
C LEU A 185 1.12 4.73 -1.26
N LYS A 186 -0.15 4.47 -0.95
CA LYS A 186 -0.92 5.34 -0.06
C LYS A 186 -0.48 5.21 1.39
N MET A 187 -0.20 3.98 1.84
CA MET A 187 0.23 3.73 3.22
C MET A 187 1.65 4.21 3.50
N SER A 188 2.49 4.43 2.48
CA SER A 188 3.83 5.00 2.65
C SER A 188 3.80 6.39 3.32
N SER A 189 2.73 7.16 3.13
CA SER A 189 2.54 8.46 3.77
C SER A 189 2.59 8.41 5.31
N LEU A 190 2.20 7.29 5.92
CA LEU A 190 2.26 7.12 7.38
C LEU A 190 3.69 7.11 7.91
N VAL A 191 4.68 6.78 7.07
CA VAL A 191 6.08 6.68 7.50
C VAL A 191 6.72 8.07 7.71
N SER A 192 6.05 9.14 7.23
CA SER A 192 6.39 10.54 7.56
C SER A 192 6.47 10.78 9.08
N VAL A 193 5.61 10.10 9.84
CA VAL A 193 5.49 10.25 11.31
C VAL A 193 6.79 9.88 12.04
N ILE A 194 7.55 8.92 11.51
CA ILE A 194 8.86 8.54 12.07
C ILE A 194 10.05 9.24 11.39
N GLY A 195 9.77 10.25 10.55
CA GLY A 195 10.78 11.11 9.93
C GLY A 195 11.28 10.69 8.55
N MET A 196 10.60 9.77 7.86
CA MET A 196 10.91 9.42 6.48
C MET A 196 10.64 10.61 5.55
N THR A 197 11.63 11.03 4.77
CA THR A 197 11.55 12.20 3.88
C THR A 197 10.84 11.89 2.55
N GLU A 198 9.70 11.23 2.62
CA GLU A 198 8.78 10.97 1.52
C GLU A 198 7.87 12.20 1.24
N LEU A 199 6.94 12.10 0.27
CA LEU A 199 6.10 13.22 -0.17
C LEU A 199 5.40 13.95 0.99
N THR A 200 4.78 13.23 1.92
CA THR A 200 4.04 13.85 3.04
C THR A 200 4.97 14.60 3.97
N ARG A 201 6.12 14.01 4.31
CA ARG A 201 7.12 14.68 5.16
C ARG A 201 7.66 15.95 4.53
N ARG A 202 7.91 15.94 3.21
CA ARG A 202 8.32 17.15 2.48
C ARG A 202 7.26 18.23 2.53
N ALA A 203 5.99 17.87 2.41
CA ALA A 203 4.89 18.81 2.56
C ALA A 203 4.82 19.39 3.98
N ASP A 204 4.94 18.55 5.02
CA ASP A 204 4.94 18.98 6.42
C ASP A 204 6.07 19.98 6.71
N GLU A 205 7.30 19.67 6.24
CA GLU A 205 8.46 20.56 6.38
C GLU A 205 8.22 21.92 5.70
N LEU A 206 7.61 21.90 4.51
CA LEU A 206 7.28 23.12 3.78
C LEU A 206 6.16 23.91 4.46
N VAL A 207 5.13 23.24 5.00
CA VAL A 207 4.06 23.91 5.77
C VAL A 207 4.62 24.63 6.99
N VAL A 208 5.55 24.00 7.72
CA VAL A 208 6.20 24.63 8.88
C VAL A 208 7.01 25.87 8.49
N SER A 209 7.65 25.87 7.31
CA SER A 209 8.49 26.99 6.85
C SER A 209 7.69 28.12 6.20
N GLN A 210 6.60 27.80 5.49
CA GLN A 210 5.84 28.77 4.71
C GLN A 210 4.54 29.25 5.40
N TYR A 211 4.06 28.51 6.41
CA TYR A 211 2.77 28.75 7.09
C TYR A 211 1.57 28.81 6.13
N ARG A 212 1.60 27.96 5.07
CA ARG A 212 0.57 27.87 4.02
C ARG A 212 0.04 26.43 3.87
N PRO A 213 -0.64 25.89 4.89
CA PRO A 213 -1.05 24.48 4.87
C PRO A 213 -2.06 24.16 3.77
N LEU A 214 -3.01 25.04 3.48
CA LEU A 214 -4.04 24.80 2.47
C LEU A 214 -3.43 24.58 1.08
N GLU A 215 -2.57 25.47 0.63
CA GLU A 215 -1.97 25.44 -0.70
C GLU A 215 -1.03 24.24 -0.84
N ILE A 216 -0.19 24.02 0.18
CA ILE A 216 0.83 22.95 0.17
C ILE A 216 0.17 21.59 0.23
N TYR A 217 -0.80 21.35 1.14
CA TYR A 217 -1.48 20.05 1.19
C TYR A 217 -2.41 19.83 -0.01
N THR A 218 -2.95 20.87 -0.61
CA THR A 218 -3.68 20.72 -1.89
C THR A 218 -2.74 20.24 -3.00
N PHE A 219 -1.53 20.79 -3.05
CA PHE A 219 -0.51 20.32 -3.98
C PHE A 219 -0.09 18.87 -3.69
N LEU A 220 0.11 18.50 -2.43
CA LEU A 220 0.38 17.12 -2.01
C LEU A 220 -0.72 16.14 -2.44
N VAL A 221 -2.00 16.53 -2.28
CA VAL A 221 -3.13 15.72 -2.77
C VAL A 221 -3.03 15.51 -4.28
N PHE A 222 -2.67 16.56 -5.04
CA PHE A 222 -2.47 16.47 -6.47
C PHE A 222 -1.28 15.56 -6.84
N GLU A 223 -0.16 15.63 -6.12
CA GLU A 223 1.00 14.75 -6.33
C GLU A 223 0.62 13.27 -6.14
N TYR A 224 -0.05 12.92 -5.03
CA TYR A 224 -0.53 11.55 -4.82
C TYR A 224 -1.57 11.12 -5.85
N PHE A 225 -2.48 12.00 -6.23
CA PHE A 225 -3.48 11.72 -7.26
C PHE A 225 -2.81 11.35 -8.59
N VAL A 226 -1.86 12.16 -9.06
CA VAL A 226 -1.11 11.89 -10.29
C VAL A 226 -0.31 10.59 -10.17
N LEU A 227 0.44 10.41 -9.08
CA LEU A 227 1.22 9.21 -8.82
C LEU A 227 0.35 7.95 -8.88
N ILE A 228 -0.78 7.95 -8.17
CA ILE A 228 -1.68 6.79 -8.12
C ILE A 228 -2.31 6.49 -9.48
N ILE A 229 -2.72 7.52 -10.24
CA ILE A 229 -3.26 7.32 -11.61
C ILE A 229 -2.20 6.69 -12.52
N VAL A 230 -0.98 7.22 -12.50
CA VAL A 230 0.12 6.70 -13.34
C VAL A 230 0.40 5.24 -12.99
N VAL A 231 0.63 4.94 -11.71
CA VAL A 231 0.94 3.58 -11.27
C VAL A 231 -0.23 2.62 -11.54
N SER A 232 -1.47 3.01 -11.24
CA SER A 232 -2.66 2.18 -11.52
C SER A 232 -2.82 1.93 -13.04
N SER A 233 -2.46 2.89 -13.88
CA SER A 233 -2.50 2.71 -15.34
C SER A 233 -1.44 1.69 -15.80
N LEU A 234 -0.22 1.76 -15.24
CA LEU A 234 0.84 0.79 -15.53
C LEU A 234 0.45 -0.62 -15.08
N VAL A 235 -0.10 -0.75 -13.87
CA VAL A 235 -0.61 -2.04 -13.35
C VAL A 235 -1.66 -2.62 -14.30
N ARG A 236 -2.67 -1.84 -14.69
CA ARG A 236 -3.71 -2.30 -15.65
C ARG A 236 -3.15 -2.70 -17.02
N GLN A 237 -2.11 -2.02 -17.50
CA GLN A 237 -1.46 -2.40 -18.76
C GLN A 237 -0.72 -3.75 -18.64
N LEU A 238 -0.04 -3.99 -17.51
CA LEU A 238 0.60 -5.27 -17.23
C LEU A 238 -0.42 -6.40 -17.12
N GLU A 239 -1.53 -6.16 -16.42
CA GLU A 239 -2.64 -7.12 -16.30
C GLU A 239 -3.20 -7.53 -17.66
N LYS A 240 -3.46 -6.55 -18.53
CA LYS A 240 -3.98 -6.82 -19.90
C LYS A 240 -3.01 -7.69 -20.71
N LYS A 241 -1.71 -7.41 -20.67
CA LYS A 241 -0.72 -8.23 -21.39
C LYS A 241 -0.73 -9.67 -20.91
N LEU A 242 -0.77 -9.89 -19.60
CA LEU A 242 -0.77 -11.23 -19.00
C LEU A 242 -2.06 -12.03 -19.27
N GLN A 243 -3.19 -11.34 -19.49
CA GLN A 243 -4.47 -11.98 -19.86
C GLN A 243 -4.55 -12.33 -21.33
N THR A 244 -3.90 -11.57 -22.21
CA THR A 244 -3.98 -11.75 -23.67
C THR A 244 -3.08 -12.88 -24.20
N GLU A 245 -2.04 -13.27 -23.44
CA GLU A 245 -1.13 -14.36 -23.81
C GLU A 245 -1.67 -15.76 -23.42
N SER A 246 -2.96 -15.89 -23.21
CA SER A 246 -3.70 -17.11 -22.92
C SER A 246 -4.82 -17.29 -23.90
#